data_654e01ccbd8e3ff08a2adaf3495eefc0
#
_entry.id   654e01ccbd8e3ff08a2adaf3495eefc0
#
_cell.length_a   1.000
_cell.length_b   1.000
_cell.length_c   1.000
_cell.angle_alpha   90.00
_cell.angle_beta   90.00
_cell.angle_gamma   90.00
#
_symmetry.space_group_name_H-M   'P 1'
#
loop_
_entity.id
_entity.type
_entity.pdbx_description
1 polymer ?
#
loop_
_entity_poly.entity_id
_entity_poly.type
_entity_poly.pdbx_seq_one_letter_code
_entity_poly.pdbx_strand_id
1 'polypeptide(L)'
;MWKEHHLAVQKLKTHILWPVSAVHIGQSAQNVNKMTEKIELTDLSKDELTAEILKIGEKSFRAKQLWQWIYFRGVTDFNEMSNLSLSLRQKLQETFTITRPKIVAEQISIDKTHKWLLEFKDGERVEMVYIPEKDRGAVCISTQVGCAMGCRFCHTGSQKFTRNLTVGEIIGQFMVARDAYGEWPSPTDEIRYLSNIVVMGMGEPLNNLDNVVKALNIITDNEGIALSRRRVTMSTSGIAPRIVEAMQRTGVRLAVSLHAPNNAIRSQIMPINDKFRIEEIMKACAEYQKGEHSRYITFEYLLLKGINDSLDHAKELINLLKKYRLRALFNLIPFNPWPGCGF
;
A
#
# COMPACT_ATOMS: atom_id res chain seq x y z
N MET A 1 -23.12 4.78 5.07
CA MET A 1 -21.95 3.95 4.67
C MET A 1 -20.91 4.71 3.81
N TRP A 2 -21.25 5.82 3.15
CA TRP A 2 -20.39 6.55 2.19
C TRP A 2 -19.60 7.73 2.78
N LYS A 3 -20.09 8.37 3.83
CA LYS A 3 -19.41 9.50 4.52
C LYS A 3 -18.13 9.10 5.28
N GLU A 4 -18.00 7.85 5.64
CA GLU A 4 -17.00 7.40 6.61
C GLU A 4 -15.66 7.01 5.97
N HIS A 5 -15.65 6.55 4.69
CA HIS A 5 -14.39 6.31 3.96
C HIS A 5 -13.62 7.61 3.66
N HIS A 6 -14.32 8.75 3.58
CA HIS A 6 -13.72 10.05 3.29
C HIS A 6 -12.94 10.62 4.49
N LEU A 7 -13.42 10.36 5.72
CA LEU A 7 -12.76 10.84 6.94
C LEU A 7 -11.40 10.16 7.17
N ALA A 8 -11.28 8.88 6.85
CA ALA A 8 -10.03 8.15 7.02
C ALA A 8 -8.90 8.71 6.15
N VAL A 9 -9.18 9.04 4.90
CA VAL A 9 -8.17 9.61 3.99
C VAL A 9 -7.85 11.07 4.31
N GLN A 10 -8.81 11.85 4.82
CA GLN A 10 -8.55 13.20 5.30
C GLN A 10 -7.58 13.22 6.51
N LYS A 11 -7.69 12.25 7.41
CA LYS A 11 -6.82 12.13 8.58
C LYS A 11 -5.38 11.74 8.23
N LEU A 12 -5.14 11.06 7.12
CA LEU A 12 -3.79 10.64 6.68
C LEU A 12 -2.78 11.78 6.56
N LYS A 13 -3.23 13.00 6.36
CA LYS A 13 -2.37 14.14 6.02
C LYS A 13 -2.20 15.18 7.12
N THR A 14 -2.83 15.01 8.28
CA THR A 14 -2.74 15.99 9.38
C THR A 14 -1.68 15.68 10.43
N HIS A 15 -0.93 14.58 10.33
CA HIS A 15 -0.09 14.13 11.44
C HIS A 15 1.38 13.88 11.10
N ILE A 16 2.16 14.67 11.75
CA ILE A 16 3.50 14.49 12.30
C ILE A 16 4.52 13.87 11.35
N LEU A 17 5.29 14.73 10.71
CA LEU A 17 6.58 14.39 10.12
C LEU A 17 7.54 13.94 11.23
N TRP A 18 8.23 12.82 11.01
CA TRP A 18 9.41 12.51 11.77
C TRP A 18 10.42 13.64 11.59
N PRO A 19 11.14 14.06 12.66
CA PRO A 19 12.25 14.98 12.46
C PRO A 19 13.20 14.37 11.42
N VAL A 20 13.66 15.18 10.48
CA VAL A 20 14.53 14.77 9.33
C VAL A 20 15.78 14.00 9.76
N SER A 21 16.19 14.13 11.03
CA SER A 21 17.32 13.42 11.62
C SER A 21 17.13 11.92 11.84
N ALA A 22 15.91 11.36 11.70
CA ALA A 22 15.64 9.94 11.92
C ALA A 22 15.83 9.07 10.67
N VAL A 23 16.00 9.68 9.49
CA VAL A 23 16.24 8.99 8.22
C VAL A 23 17.71 9.15 7.84
N HIS A 24 18.61 8.49 8.58
CA HIS A 24 20.01 8.38 8.16
C HIS A 24 20.15 7.19 7.20
N ILE A 25 20.64 7.49 5.99
CA ILE A 25 21.06 6.52 4.98
C ILE A 25 22.36 5.87 5.48
N GLY A 26 22.25 4.64 6.00
CA GLY A 26 23.41 3.84 6.36
C GLY A 26 24.07 3.26 5.10
N GLN A 27 25.19 3.83 4.66
CA GLN A 27 26.11 3.13 3.78
C GLN A 27 26.92 2.13 4.61
N SER A 28 26.68 0.84 4.42
CA SER A 28 27.64 -0.19 4.82
C SER A 28 27.65 -1.32 3.80
N ALA A 29 28.60 -1.24 2.87
CA ALA A 29 29.02 -2.40 2.12
C ALA A 29 29.80 -3.34 3.07
N GLN A 30 29.27 -4.51 3.34
CA GLN A 30 30.03 -5.56 4.04
C GLN A 30 29.98 -6.87 3.29
N ASN A 31 31.16 -7.42 3.08
CA ASN A 31 31.41 -8.79 2.65
C ASN A 31 30.64 -9.77 3.52
N VAL A 32 29.64 -10.42 2.96
CA VAL A 32 28.92 -11.52 3.62
C VAL A 32 29.31 -12.82 2.95
N ASN A 33 29.86 -13.72 3.73
CA ASN A 33 30.03 -15.15 3.41
C ASN A 33 28.75 -15.66 2.72
N LYS A 34 28.88 -16.36 1.60
CA LYS A 34 27.79 -17.06 0.90
C LYS A 34 27.24 -18.23 1.74
N MET A 35 26.53 -17.93 2.81
CA MET A 35 25.46 -18.82 3.26
C MET A 35 24.33 -18.69 2.22
N THR A 36 23.84 -19.80 1.70
CA THR A 36 22.67 -19.81 0.80
C THR A 36 21.53 -19.03 1.46
N GLU A 37 21.16 -17.90 0.87
CA GLU A 37 20.12 -17.04 1.42
C GLU A 37 18.79 -17.82 1.43
N LYS A 38 18.15 -17.90 2.62
CA LYS A 38 16.88 -18.61 2.76
C LYS A 38 15.79 -17.89 1.97
N ILE A 39 14.91 -18.67 1.39
CA ILE A 39 13.77 -18.14 0.61
C ILE A 39 12.75 -17.53 1.58
N GLU A 40 12.37 -16.27 1.32
CA GLU A 40 11.32 -15.60 2.07
C GLU A 40 9.94 -16.08 1.59
N LEU A 41 9.20 -16.80 2.46
CA LEU A 41 7.91 -17.38 2.08
C LEU A 41 6.84 -16.32 1.80
N THR A 42 6.94 -15.16 2.40
CA THR A 42 5.97 -14.07 2.20
C THR A 42 6.11 -13.37 0.85
N ASP A 43 7.21 -13.60 0.12
CA ASP A 43 7.38 -13.14 -1.25
C ASP A 43 6.70 -14.05 -2.29
N LEU A 44 6.24 -15.24 -1.89
CA LEU A 44 5.72 -16.24 -2.79
C LEU A 44 4.19 -16.18 -2.90
N SER A 45 3.68 -16.28 -4.12
CA SER A 45 2.28 -16.63 -4.36
C SER A 45 2.01 -18.07 -3.91
N LYS A 46 0.73 -18.46 -3.82
CA LYS A 46 0.34 -19.80 -3.41
C LYS A 46 0.89 -20.90 -4.35
N ASP A 47 0.94 -20.60 -5.66
CA ASP A 47 1.48 -21.52 -6.65
C ASP A 47 3.00 -21.62 -6.54
N GLU A 48 3.70 -20.50 -6.37
CA GLU A 48 5.15 -20.47 -6.12
C GLU A 48 5.50 -21.20 -4.82
N LEU A 49 4.76 -20.95 -3.73
CA LEU A 49 4.92 -21.69 -2.48
C LEU A 49 4.75 -23.20 -2.68
N THR A 50 3.74 -23.60 -3.46
CA THR A 50 3.50 -25.01 -3.78
C THR A 50 4.69 -25.61 -4.55
N ALA A 51 5.23 -24.89 -5.51
CA ALA A 51 6.40 -25.32 -6.26
C ALA A 51 7.65 -25.49 -5.36
N GLU A 52 7.90 -24.55 -4.43
CA GLU A 52 9.02 -24.66 -3.49
C GLU A 52 8.85 -25.84 -2.52
N ILE A 53 7.64 -26.11 -2.05
CA ILE A 53 7.34 -27.26 -1.19
C ILE A 53 7.59 -28.60 -1.91
N LEU A 54 7.23 -28.67 -3.19
CA LEU A 54 7.53 -29.85 -4.02
C LEU A 54 9.03 -30.05 -4.23
N LYS A 55 9.81 -28.98 -4.43
CA LYS A 55 11.29 -29.05 -4.58
C LYS A 55 11.99 -29.64 -3.36
N ILE A 56 11.49 -29.36 -2.18
CA ILE A 56 12.03 -29.99 -0.96
C ILE A 56 11.51 -31.41 -0.71
N GLY A 57 10.79 -32.03 -1.68
CA GLY A 57 10.29 -33.39 -1.62
C GLY A 57 9.05 -33.59 -0.76
N GLU A 58 8.32 -32.52 -0.44
CA GLU A 58 7.07 -32.56 0.32
C GLU A 58 5.84 -32.57 -0.60
N LYS A 59 4.69 -33.00 -0.06
CA LYS A 59 3.44 -33.05 -0.82
C LYS A 59 2.80 -31.66 -0.95
N SER A 60 2.14 -31.37 -2.06
CA SER A 60 1.54 -30.06 -2.38
C SER A 60 0.58 -29.51 -1.31
N PHE A 61 -0.18 -30.38 -0.61
CA PHE A 61 -1.09 -29.94 0.45
C PHE A 61 -0.38 -29.25 1.64
N ARG A 62 0.93 -29.47 1.80
CA ARG A 62 1.74 -28.79 2.83
C ARG A 62 1.82 -27.27 2.58
N ALA A 63 1.81 -26.85 1.31
CA ALA A 63 1.74 -25.44 0.96
C ALA A 63 0.46 -24.77 1.50
N LYS A 64 -0.70 -25.46 1.43
CA LYS A 64 -1.94 -24.96 2.02
C LYS A 64 -1.86 -24.86 3.55
N GLN A 65 -1.23 -25.82 4.22
CA GLN A 65 -1.02 -25.77 5.67
C GLN A 65 -0.14 -24.57 6.07
N LEU A 66 0.98 -24.35 5.36
CA LEU A 66 1.86 -23.18 5.58
C LEU A 66 1.13 -21.88 5.31
N TRP A 67 0.36 -21.78 4.23
CA TRP A 67 -0.46 -20.62 3.90
C TRP A 67 -1.39 -20.23 5.04
N GLN A 68 -2.07 -21.21 5.62
CA GLN A 68 -2.96 -21.00 6.76
C GLN A 68 -2.19 -20.58 8.02
N TRP A 69 -1.01 -21.16 8.28
CA TRP A 69 -0.20 -20.74 9.42
C TRP A 69 0.28 -19.30 9.28
N ILE A 70 0.75 -18.92 8.09
CA ILE A 70 1.30 -17.59 7.82
C ILE A 70 0.18 -16.54 7.77
N TYR A 71 -0.85 -16.76 6.93
CA TYR A 71 -1.80 -15.71 6.56
C TYR A 71 -3.15 -15.78 7.28
N PHE A 72 -3.53 -16.93 7.84
CA PHE A 72 -4.73 -17.04 8.66
C PHE A 72 -4.42 -16.89 10.14
N ARG A 73 -3.29 -17.47 10.62
CA ARG A 73 -2.91 -17.47 12.04
C ARG A 73 -1.84 -16.44 12.40
N GLY A 74 -1.14 -15.85 11.45
CA GLY A 74 -0.10 -14.84 11.67
C GLY A 74 1.24 -15.38 12.20
N VAL A 75 1.46 -16.69 12.16
CA VAL A 75 2.63 -17.34 12.73
C VAL A 75 3.88 -17.10 11.88
N THR A 76 5.00 -16.80 12.52
CA THR A 76 6.33 -16.62 11.89
C THR A 76 7.34 -17.67 12.27
N ASP A 77 7.14 -18.39 13.39
CA ASP A 77 8.01 -19.48 13.83
C ASP A 77 7.45 -20.84 13.38
N PHE A 78 8.23 -21.57 12.59
CA PHE A 78 7.85 -22.93 12.16
C PHE A 78 7.62 -23.89 13.35
N ASN A 79 8.25 -23.64 14.51
CA ASN A 79 8.06 -24.49 15.69
C ASN A 79 6.64 -24.42 16.25
N GLU A 80 5.93 -23.33 16.04
CA GLU A 80 4.54 -23.17 16.46
C GLU A 80 3.53 -23.90 15.57
N MET A 81 3.95 -24.36 14.38
CA MET A 81 3.09 -25.00 13.39
C MET A 81 2.79 -26.47 13.78
N SER A 82 1.94 -26.65 14.80
CA SER A 82 1.74 -27.91 15.52
C SER A 82 1.24 -29.09 14.67
N ASN A 83 0.57 -28.85 13.55
CA ASN A 83 0.10 -29.89 12.63
C ASN A 83 1.15 -30.33 11.58
N LEU A 84 2.37 -29.80 11.65
CA LEU A 84 3.53 -30.22 10.87
C LEU A 84 4.43 -31.11 11.73
N SER A 85 5.01 -32.16 11.16
CA SER A 85 5.96 -33.00 11.85
C SER A 85 7.24 -32.25 12.24
N LEU A 86 7.90 -32.64 13.30
CA LEU A 86 9.16 -32.01 13.74
C LEU A 86 10.21 -32.01 12.63
N SER A 87 10.35 -33.13 11.91
CA SER A 87 11.29 -33.24 10.78
C SER A 87 10.99 -32.25 9.66
N LEU A 88 9.68 -32.03 9.36
CA LEU A 88 9.31 -31.04 8.36
C LEU A 88 9.60 -29.60 8.85
N ARG A 89 9.28 -29.28 10.10
CA ARG A 89 9.57 -27.94 10.66
C ARG A 89 11.06 -27.62 10.59
N GLN A 90 11.93 -28.58 10.93
CA GLN A 90 13.36 -28.42 10.82
C GLN A 90 13.80 -28.18 9.37
N LYS A 91 13.32 -28.95 8.43
CA LYS A 91 13.59 -28.82 7.01
C LYS A 91 13.13 -27.45 6.47
N LEU A 92 11.97 -26.97 6.91
CA LEU A 92 11.47 -25.63 6.56
C LEU A 92 12.38 -24.54 7.13
N GLN A 93 12.82 -24.65 8.38
CA GLN A 93 13.75 -23.69 8.99
C GLN A 93 15.09 -23.60 8.29
N GLU A 94 15.59 -24.71 7.73
CA GLU A 94 16.85 -24.74 7.00
C GLU A 94 16.75 -24.02 5.65
N THR A 95 15.59 -24.09 4.98
CA THR A 95 15.42 -23.64 3.62
C THR A 95 14.73 -22.28 3.52
N PHE A 96 13.79 -21.99 4.41
CA PHE A 96 12.88 -20.84 4.33
C PHE A 96 12.96 -19.92 5.53
N THR A 97 12.41 -18.72 5.34
CA THR A 97 12.19 -17.74 6.42
C THR A 97 10.82 -17.08 6.25
N ILE A 98 10.25 -16.61 7.36
CA ILE A 98 9.04 -15.81 7.44
C ILE A 98 9.38 -14.59 8.26
N THR A 99 9.46 -13.42 7.64
CA THR A 99 9.89 -12.21 8.34
C THR A 99 8.77 -11.19 8.50
N ARG A 100 8.86 -10.42 9.57
CA ARG A 100 8.12 -9.17 9.77
C ARG A 100 9.07 -8.00 9.66
N PRO A 101 8.69 -6.87 9.05
CA PRO A 101 9.41 -5.62 9.19
C PRO A 101 9.55 -5.26 10.67
N LYS A 102 10.73 -4.73 11.04
CA LYS A 102 11.00 -4.32 12.42
C LYS A 102 10.42 -2.94 12.68
N ILE A 103 9.66 -2.78 13.76
CA ILE A 103 9.24 -1.47 14.24
C ILE A 103 10.46 -0.80 14.88
N VAL A 104 10.92 0.32 14.31
CA VAL A 104 12.06 1.10 14.84
C VAL A 104 11.61 2.38 15.52
N ALA A 105 10.41 2.86 15.20
CA ALA A 105 9.75 3.95 15.92
C ALA A 105 8.24 3.88 15.72
N GLU A 106 7.50 4.40 16.70
CA GLU A 106 6.05 4.51 16.66
C GLU A 106 5.57 5.81 17.29
N GLN A 107 4.45 6.31 16.81
CA GLN A 107 3.78 7.49 17.35
C GLN A 107 2.27 7.29 17.33
N ILE A 108 1.62 7.67 18.42
CA ILE A 108 0.16 7.65 18.54
C ILE A 108 -0.30 9.07 18.79
N SER A 109 -1.15 9.59 17.92
CA SER A 109 -1.72 10.92 18.06
C SER A 109 -2.94 10.95 19.00
N ILE A 110 -3.41 12.14 19.34
CA ILE A 110 -4.58 12.36 20.23
C ILE A 110 -5.84 11.69 19.67
N ASP A 111 -6.00 11.66 18.34
CA ASP A 111 -7.13 11.01 17.67
C ASP A 111 -6.91 9.50 17.48
N LYS A 112 -5.87 8.94 18.12
CA LYS A 112 -5.48 7.53 18.07
C LYS A 112 -5.00 7.07 16.69
N THR A 113 -4.66 7.98 15.76
CA THR A 113 -3.91 7.63 14.57
C THR A 113 -2.54 7.09 15.01
N HIS A 114 -2.20 5.91 14.52
CA HIS A 114 -0.98 5.21 14.91
C HIS A 114 -0.05 5.11 13.72
N LYS A 115 1.14 5.65 13.84
CA LYS A 115 2.16 5.68 12.81
C LYS A 115 3.36 4.86 13.24
N TRP A 116 3.85 4.00 12.34
CA TRP A 116 5.06 3.21 12.53
C TRP A 116 6.11 3.58 11.49
N LEU A 117 7.36 3.59 11.92
CA LEU A 117 8.52 3.52 11.05
C LEU A 117 9.02 2.07 11.05
N LEU A 118 8.97 1.44 9.89
CA LEU A 118 9.30 0.04 9.69
C LEU A 118 10.65 -0.08 8.98
N GLU A 119 11.54 -0.92 9.49
CA GLU A 119 12.86 -1.22 8.93
C GLU A 119 12.88 -2.62 8.33
N PHE A 120 13.44 -2.74 7.14
CA PHE A 120 13.65 -4.00 6.42
C PHE A 120 15.05 -4.58 6.65
N LYS A 121 15.30 -5.79 6.11
CA LYS A 121 16.57 -6.52 6.28
C LYS A 121 17.82 -5.76 5.81
N ASP A 122 17.66 -4.91 4.80
CA ASP A 122 18.73 -4.07 4.23
C ASP A 122 18.94 -2.73 4.96
N GLY A 123 18.16 -2.48 6.02
CA GLY A 123 18.20 -1.24 6.79
C GLY A 123 17.35 -0.11 6.21
N GLU A 124 16.75 -0.29 5.04
CA GLU A 124 15.83 0.68 4.46
C GLU A 124 14.53 0.76 5.25
N ARG A 125 13.88 1.94 5.20
CA ARG A 125 12.74 2.22 6.07
C ARG A 125 11.58 2.81 5.30
N VAL A 126 10.36 2.47 5.75
CA VAL A 126 9.12 3.08 5.26
C VAL A 126 8.18 3.42 6.41
N GLU A 127 7.29 4.36 6.15
CA GLU A 127 6.21 4.70 7.06
C GLU A 127 4.97 3.87 6.74
N MET A 128 4.27 3.45 7.80
CA MET A 128 2.93 2.88 7.76
C MET A 128 2.05 3.61 8.76
N VAL A 129 0.77 3.81 8.42
CA VAL A 129 -0.17 4.54 9.29
C VAL A 129 -1.48 3.77 9.42
N TYR A 130 -1.93 3.56 10.65
CA TYR A 130 -3.29 3.14 10.96
C TYR A 130 -4.13 4.36 11.33
N ILE A 131 -5.30 4.47 10.71
CA ILE A 131 -6.25 5.56 10.93
C ILE A 131 -7.52 4.97 11.49
N PRO A 132 -7.81 5.20 12.78
CA PRO A 132 -9.00 4.69 13.40
C PRO A 132 -10.25 5.43 12.91
N GLU A 133 -11.32 4.69 12.73
CA GLU A 133 -12.70 5.14 12.69
C GLU A 133 -13.42 4.53 13.89
N LYS A 134 -14.70 4.87 14.12
CA LYS A 134 -15.44 4.48 15.32
C LYS A 134 -15.29 2.99 15.70
N ASP A 135 -15.58 2.07 14.78
CA ASP A 135 -15.57 0.62 15.01
C ASP A 135 -14.68 -0.12 13.99
N ARG A 136 -13.82 0.61 13.29
CA ARG A 136 -12.98 0.12 12.20
C ARG A 136 -11.85 1.08 11.94
N GLY A 137 -10.98 0.76 10.99
CA GLY A 137 -9.96 1.69 10.56
C GLY A 137 -9.32 1.27 9.25
N ALA A 138 -8.43 2.10 8.76
CA ALA A 138 -7.69 1.89 7.53
C ALA A 138 -6.19 1.86 7.80
N VAL A 139 -5.50 0.89 7.21
CA VAL A 139 -4.03 0.84 7.20
C VAL A 139 -3.54 1.41 5.88
N CYS A 140 -2.74 2.45 5.96
CA CYS A 140 -2.02 3.04 4.83
C CYS A 140 -0.67 2.37 4.70
N ILE A 141 -0.42 1.68 3.57
CA ILE A 141 0.80 0.95 3.30
C ILE A 141 1.62 1.59 2.18
N SER A 142 2.93 1.43 2.28
CA SER A 142 3.94 1.90 1.32
C SER A 142 4.27 0.81 0.29
N THR A 143 4.78 1.21 -0.88
CA THR A 143 5.15 0.31 -1.98
C THR A 143 6.59 0.49 -2.46
N GLN A 144 7.24 1.55 -2.04
CA GLN A 144 8.62 1.86 -2.42
C GLN A 144 9.34 2.53 -1.24
N VAL A 145 10.66 2.41 -1.21
CA VAL A 145 11.53 3.27 -0.39
C VAL A 145 11.80 4.53 -1.19
N GLY A 146 11.29 5.67 -0.70
CA GLY A 146 11.28 6.92 -1.46
C GLY A 146 10.25 6.90 -2.60
N CYS A 147 10.30 7.89 -3.50
CA CYS A 147 9.38 7.99 -4.63
C CYS A 147 10.00 8.78 -5.79
N ALA A 148 9.92 8.24 -7.00
CA ALA A 148 10.45 8.88 -8.21
C ALA A 148 9.49 9.88 -8.87
N MET A 149 8.27 10.08 -8.35
CA MET A 149 7.26 10.93 -9.00
C MET A 149 7.52 12.42 -8.86
N GLY A 150 8.26 12.85 -7.83
CA GLY A 150 8.67 14.24 -7.63
C GLY A 150 7.52 15.21 -7.40
N CYS A 151 6.38 14.77 -6.87
CA CYS A 151 5.27 15.65 -6.52
C CYS A 151 5.73 16.71 -5.51
N ARG A 152 5.67 17.99 -5.87
CA ARG A 152 6.31 19.08 -5.12
C ARG A 152 5.70 19.35 -3.75
N PHE A 153 4.45 18.95 -3.55
CA PHE A 153 3.74 19.06 -2.26
C PHE A 153 3.97 17.86 -1.34
N CYS A 154 4.61 16.79 -1.84
CA CYS A 154 4.73 15.52 -1.11
C CYS A 154 6.12 15.38 -0.49
N HIS A 155 6.17 15.18 0.84
CA HIS A 155 7.45 14.95 1.53
C HIS A 155 8.20 13.72 0.99
N THR A 156 7.49 12.60 0.75
CA THR A 156 8.12 11.42 0.11
C THR A 156 8.61 11.73 -1.31
N GLY A 157 7.93 12.62 -2.03
CA GLY A 157 8.35 13.07 -3.36
C GLY A 157 9.64 13.87 -3.37
N SER A 158 10.06 14.44 -2.25
CA SER A 158 11.36 15.11 -2.07
C SER A 158 12.48 14.14 -1.70
N GLN A 159 12.13 12.91 -1.29
CA GLN A 159 13.10 11.87 -0.96
C GLN A 159 13.56 11.14 -2.23
N LYS A 160 14.83 10.75 -2.27
CA LYS A 160 15.36 9.96 -3.37
C LYS A 160 14.67 8.58 -3.40
N PHE A 161 14.24 8.16 -4.58
CA PHE A 161 13.83 6.77 -4.80
C PHE A 161 15.03 5.84 -4.62
N THR A 162 14.89 4.83 -3.77
CA THR A 162 15.93 3.82 -3.53
C THR A 162 15.58 2.53 -4.26
N ARG A 163 14.43 1.91 -3.93
CA ARG A 163 13.99 0.65 -4.51
C ARG A 163 12.49 0.39 -4.36
N ASN A 164 12.01 -0.55 -5.11
CA ASN A 164 10.69 -1.14 -4.90
C ASN A 164 10.69 -2.01 -3.63
N LEU A 165 9.56 -2.09 -2.94
CA LEU A 165 9.34 -3.08 -1.90
C LEU A 165 9.04 -4.44 -2.52
N THR A 166 9.48 -5.52 -1.86
CA THR A 166 9.11 -6.89 -2.21
C THR A 166 7.66 -7.17 -1.82
N VAL A 167 7.14 -8.31 -2.23
CA VAL A 167 5.79 -8.75 -1.88
C VAL A 167 5.64 -8.90 -0.36
N GLY A 168 6.60 -9.57 0.28
CA GLY A 168 6.63 -9.79 1.73
C GLY A 168 6.75 -8.48 2.51
N GLU A 169 7.52 -7.51 2.02
CA GLU A 169 7.63 -6.19 2.64
C GLU A 169 6.33 -5.39 2.56
N ILE A 170 5.58 -5.51 1.46
CA ILE A 170 4.27 -4.86 1.31
C ILE A 170 3.24 -5.50 2.25
N ILE A 171 3.13 -6.84 2.25
CA ILE A 171 2.21 -7.58 3.12
C ILE A 171 2.60 -7.43 4.59
N GLY A 172 3.90 -7.49 4.87
CA GLY A 172 4.46 -7.41 6.20
C GLY A 172 4.03 -6.17 6.97
N GLN A 173 3.83 -5.04 6.30
CA GLN A 173 3.29 -3.83 6.91
C GLN A 173 1.89 -4.11 7.52
N PHE A 174 0.98 -4.69 6.75
CA PHE A 174 -0.36 -5.01 7.25
C PHE A 174 -0.33 -6.08 8.34
N MET A 175 0.57 -7.07 8.23
CA MET A 175 0.74 -8.10 9.25
C MET A 175 1.27 -7.53 10.56
N VAL A 176 2.23 -6.59 10.52
CA VAL A 176 2.70 -5.85 11.72
C VAL A 176 1.56 -5.11 12.41
N ALA A 177 0.68 -4.45 11.65
CA ALA A 177 -0.49 -3.80 12.24
C ALA A 177 -1.41 -4.83 12.92
N ARG A 178 -1.63 -5.99 12.31
CA ARG A 178 -2.43 -7.08 12.90
C ARG A 178 -1.82 -7.66 14.16
N ASP A 179 -0.49 -7.82 14.18
CA ASP A 179 0.25 -8.25 15.36
C ASP A 179 0.06 -7.23 16.51
N ALA A 180 0.17 -5.92 16.21
CA ALA A 180 0.02 -4.85 17.18
C ALA A 180 -1.41 -4.72 17.76
N TYR A 181 -2.44 -5.07 16.99
CA TYR A 181 -3.84 -5.02 17.41
C TYR A 181 -4.43 -6.39 17.81
N GLY A 182 -3.61 -7.44 17.81
CA GLY A 182 -4.04 -8.80 18.20
C GLY A 182 -5.12 -9.39 17.29
N GLU A 183 -5.18 -9.02 16.01
CA GLU A 183 -6.23 -9.45 15.10
C GLU A 183 -5.91 -10.78 14.39
N TRP A 184 -5.60 -11.81 15.17
CA TRP A 184 -5.42 -13.18 14.71
C TRP A 184 -6.28 -14.16 15.51
N PRO A 185 -6.81 -15.26 14.92
CA PRO A 185 -6.76 -15.63 13.51
C PRO A 185 -7.64 -14.74 12.61
N SER A 186 -7.54 -14.91 11.28
CA SER A 186 -8.31 -14.19 10.29
C SER A 186 -9.41 -15.07 9.67
N PRO A 187 -10.64 -14.56 9.40
CA PRO A 187 -11.17 -13.31 9.93
C PRO A 187 -11.39 -13.39 11.44
N THR A 188 -11.35 -12.24 12.11
CA THR A 188 -11.68 -12.18 13.55
C THR A 188 -13.19 -12.25 13.73
N ASP A 189 -13.63 -12.91 14.79
CA ASP A 189 -15.06 -13.00 15.16
C ASP A 189 -15.56 -11.74 15.89
N GLU A 190 -14.61 -10.86 16.29
CA GLU A 190 -14.87 -9.63 17.02
C GLU A 190 -14.78 -8.39 16.11
N ILE A 191 -14.81 -7.21 16.74
CA ILE A 191 -14.65 -5.92 16.04
C ILE A 191 -13.33 -5.91 15.26
N ARG A 192 -13.43 -5.68 13.97
CA ARG A 192 -12.27 -5.64 13.08
C ARG A 192 -11.75 -4.21 12.94
N TYR A 193 -10.75 -3.85 13.75
CA TYR A 193 -10.11 -2.53 13.68
C TYR A 193 -9.40 -2.30 12.34
N LEU A 194 -8.69 -3.31 11.84
CA LEU A 194 -7.95 -3.24 10.57
C LEU A 194 -8.83 -3.69 9.41
N SER A 195 -9.87 -2.92 9.14
CA SER A 195 -10.92 -3.31 8.20
C SER A 195 -10.67 -2.89 6.76
N ASN A 196 -9.79 -1.93 6.52
CA ASN A 196 -9.49 -1.39 5.19
C ASN A 196 -7.99 -1.22 4.98
N ILE A 197 -7.58 -1.29 3.72
CA ILE A 197 -6.21 -0.96 3.30
C ILE A 197 -6.28 0.14 2.23
N VAL A 198 -5.42 1.14 2.37
CA VAL A 198 -5.16 2.14 1.34
C VAL A 198 -3.68 2.08 0.94
N VAL A 199 -3.42 1.86 -0.33
CA VAL A 199 -2.07 1.85 -0.90
C VAL A 199 -1.75 3.30 -1.29
N MET A 200 -1.48 4.12 -0.26
CA MET A 200 -1.31 5.58 -0.35
C MET A 200 -0.12 6.08 0.49
N GLY A 201 0.74 5.17 0.93
CA GLY A 201 1.97 5.49 1.65
C GLY A 201 3.09 5.96 0.72
N MET A 202 4.32 5.56 1.03
CA MET A 202 5.49 5.93 0.23
C MET A 202 5.51 5.16 -1.10
N GLY A 203 5.80 5.88 -2.21
CA GLY A 203 5.98 5.31 -3.53
C GLY A 203 4.77 5.44 -4.46
N GLU A 204 4.99 5.02 -5.72
CA GLU A 204 3.96 4.90 -6.77
C GLU A 204 3.67 3.41 -7.02
N PRO A 205 2.49 2.91 -6.67
CA PRO A 205 2.17 1.48 -6.79
C PRO A 205 2.33 0.94 -8.22
N LEU A 206 1.99 1.73 -9.23
CA LEU A 206 2.07 1.30 -10.62
C LEU A 206 3.52 1.17 -11.13
N ASN A 207 4.50 1.75 -10.44
CA ASN A 207 5.92 1.50 -10.72
C ASN A 207 6.43 0.20 -10.08
N ASN A 208 5.70 -0.33 -9.11
CA ASN A 208 5.97 -1.63 -8.48
C ASN A 208 4.82 -2.62 -8.71
N LEU A 209 4.21 -2.58 -9.89
CA LEU A 209 2.91 -3.19 -10.15
C LEU A 209 2.87 -4.68 -9.84
N ASP A 210 3.86 -5.46 -10.27
CA ASP A 210 3.83 -6.91 -10.12
C ASP A 210 3.88 -7.34 -8.64
N ASN A 211 4.74 -6.72 -7.83
CA ASN A 211 4.79 -6.98 -6.39
C ASN A 211 3.51 -6.52 -5.68
N VAL A 212 2.98 -5.34 -6.06
CA VAL A 212 1.73 -4.82 -5.49
C VAL A 212 0.56 -5.73 -5.82
N VAL A 213 0.43 -6.17 -7.08
CA VAL A 213 -0.62 -7.11 -7.50
C VAL A 213 -0.53 -8.42 -6.73
N LYS A 214 0.67 -9.01 -6.62
CA LYS A 214 0.88 -10.26 -5.88
C LYS A 214 0.53 -10.07 -4.41
N ALA A 215 1.00 -9.00 -3.76
CA ALA A 215 0.71 -8.69 -2.36
C ALA A 215 -0.79 -8.51 -2.11
N LEU A 216 -1.50 -7.74 -2.94
CA LEU A 216 -2.93 -7.51 -2.79
C LEU A 216 -3.76 -8.79 -3.05
N ASN A 217 -3.33 -9.65 -3.97
CA ASN A 217 -3.99 -10.94 -4.18
C ASN A 217 -3.81 -11.88 -2.97
N ILE A 218 -2.65 -11.88 -2.32
CA ILE A 218 -2.42 -12.63 -1.08
C ILE A 218 -3.28 -12.07 0.07
N ILE A 219 -3.32 -10.76 0.25
CA ILE A 219 -4.13 -10.10 1.29
C ILE A 219 -5.63 -10.40 1.10
N THR A 220 -6.09 -10.53 -0.13
CA THR A 220 -7.50 -10.78 -0.45
C THR A 220 -7.84 -12.25 -0.66
N ASP A 221 -6.88 -13.17 -0.48
CA ASP A 221 -7.12 -14.62 -0.59
C ASP A 221 -8.00 -15.12 0.56
N ASN A 222 -9.08 -15.83 0.21
CA ASN A 222 -10.09 -16.28 1.18
C ASN A 222 -9.58 -17.38 2.14
N GLU A 223 -8.47 -18.05 1.84
CA GLU A 223 -7.86 -19.07 2.69
C GLU A 223 -6.78 -18.51 3.64
N GLY A 224 -6.53 -17.19 3.56
CA GLY A 224 -5.54 -16.48 4.38
C GLY A 224 -6.14 -15.30 5.13
N ILE A 225 -5.64 -14.10 4.88
CA ILE A 225 -6.07 -12.84 5.52
C ILE A 225 -7.54 -12.52 5.22
N ALA A 226 -8.03 -12.89 4.05
CA ALA A 226 -9.42 -12.79 3.62
C ALA A 226 -10.02 -11.37 3.68
N LEU A 227 -9.22 -10.33 3.41
CA LEU A 227 -9.74 -8.99 3.30
C LEU A 227 -10.51 -8.82 1.98
N SER A 228 -11.74 -8.32 2.04
CA SER A 228 -12.53 -8.09 0.83
C SER A 228 -11.84 -7.06 -0.10
N ARG A 229 -11.78 -7.35 -1.40
CA ARG A 229 -11.24 -6.43 -2.43
C ARG A 229 -11.90 -5.06 -2.40
N ARG A 230 -13.19 -4.98 -2.00
CA ARG A 230 -13.93 -3.71 -1.83
C ARG A 230 -13.42 -2.85 -0.68
N ARG A 231 -12.60 -3.41 0.22
CA ARG A 231 -11.99 -2.72 1.36
C ARG A 231 -10.54 -2.33 1.10
N VAL A 232 -10.05 -2.59 -0.10
CA VAL A 232 -8.72 -2.18 -0.53
C VAL A 232 -8.85 -1.10 -1.60
N THR A 233 -8.13 0.00 -1.43
CA THR A 233 -8.05 1.09 -2.43
C THR A 233 -6.58 1.29 -2.82
N MET A 234 -6.31 1.21 -4.11
CA MET A 234 -5.00 1.53 -4.68
C MET A 234 -5.04 2.91 -5.31
N SER A 235 -4.13 3.79 -4.89
CA SER A 235 -3.95 5.13 -5.45
C SER A 235 -2.80 5.14 -6.44
N THR A 236 -2.91 6.00 -7.44
CA THR A 236 -1.82 6.27 -8.38
C THR A 236 -1.70 7.76 -8.67
N SER A 237 -0.49 8.21 -8.93
CA SER A 237 -0.21 9.56 -9.44
C SER A 237 -0.65 9.75 -10.90
N GLY A 238 -1.11 8.68 -11.56
CA GLY A 238 -1.68 8.74 -12.90
C GLY A 238 -0.78 8.19 -14.00
N ILE A 239 -0.13 7.04 -13.79
CA ILE A 239 0.54 6.28 -14.86
C ILE A 239 -0.53 5.62 -15.73
N ALA A 240 -1.15 6.42 -16.61
CA ALA A 240 -2.36 6.09 -17.34
C ALA A 240 -2.33 4.71 -18.04
N PRO A 241 -1.25 4.29 -18.74
CA PRO A 241 -1.21 3.00 -19.44
C PRO A 241 -1.35 1.78 -18.53
N ARG A 242 -1.02 1.91 -17.23
CA ARG A 242 -1.06 0.80 -16.27
C ARG A 242 -2.33 0.73 -15.42
N ILE A 243 -3.20 1.74 -15.46
CA ILE A 243 -4.38 1.80 -14.61
C ILE A 243 -5.32 0.62 -14.86
N VAL A 244 -5.69 0.38 -16.12
CA VAL A 244 -6.64 -0.68 -16.46
C VAL A 244 -6.09 -2.07 -16.11
N GLU A 245 -4.84 -2.34 -16.47
CA GLU A 245 -4.14 -3.59 -16.12
C GLU A 245 -4.15 -3.83 -14.62
N ALA A 246 -3.73 -2.85 -13.84
CA ALA A 246 -3.65 -2.94 -12.39
C ALA A 246 -5.01 -3.27 -11.77
N MET A 247 -6.06 -2.61 -12.22
CA MET A 247 -7.41 -2.82 -11.70
C MET A 247 -8.00 -4.17 -12.10
N GLN A 248 -7.72 -4.65 -13.31
CA GLN A 248 -8.13 -5.98 -13.77
C GLN A 248 -7.45 -7.10 -12.97
N ARG A 249 -6.13 -6.95 -12.73
CA ARG A 249 -5.33 -7.95 -12.00
C ARG A 249 -5.64 -8.02 -10.51
N THR A 250 -6.11 -6.93 -9.89
CA THR A 250 -6.36 -6.86 -8.44
C THR A 250 -7.84 -6.87 -8.07
N GLY A 251 -8.69 -6.26 -8.88
CA GLY A 251 -10.12 -6.09 -8.59
C GLY A 251 -10.41 -5.16 -7.40
N VAL A 252 -9.45 -4.38 -6.93
CA VAL A 252 -9.58 -3.42 -5.83
C VAL A 252 -10.18 -2.10 -6.30
N ARG A 253 -10.38 -1.13 -5.40
CA ARG A 253 -10.88 0.21 -5.74
C ARG A 253 -9.74 1.09 -6.26
N LEU A 254 -10.07 1.97 -7.20
CA LEU A 254 -9.15 2.94 -7.78
C LEU A 254 -9.29 4.30 -7.11
N ALA A 255 -8.15 4.86 -6.68
CA ALA A 255 -8.01 6.28 -6.42
C ALA A 255 -6.95 6.88 -7.36
N VAL A 256 -7.12 8.15 -7.73
CA VAL A 256 -6.19 8.88 -8.60
C VAL A 256 -5.83 10.20 -7.96
N SER A 257 -4.55 10.43 -7.74
CA SER A 257 -3.99 11.71 -7.30
C SER A 257 -4.05 12.71 -8.46
N LEU A 258 -5.19 13.41 -8.58
CA LEU A 258 -5.42 14.38 -9.66
C LEU A 258 -4.83 15.75 -9.30
N HIS A 259 -5.21 16.30 -8.17
CA HIS A 259 -4.74 17.53 -7.52
C HIS A 259 -4.83 18.82 -8.35
N ALA A 260 -5.28 18.76 -9.58
CA ALA A 260 -5.41 19.92 -10.45
C ALA A 260 -6.58 19.77 -11.44
N PRO A 261 -7.22 20.88 -11.85
CA PRO A 261 -8.32 20.85 -12.81
C PRO A 261 -7.84 20.81 -14.26
N ASN A 262 -6.59 21.22 -14.52
CA ASN A 262 -6.00 21.32 -15.85
C ASN A 262 -4.51 20.98 -15.85
N ASN A 263 -3.95 20.77 -17.05
CA ASN A 263 -2.56 20.37 -17.21
C ASN A 263 -1.55 21.44 -16.78
N ALA A 264 -1.87 22.73 -16.91
CA ALA A 264 -0.96 23.80 -16.53
C ALA A 264 -0.66 23.77 -15.03
N ILE A 265 -1.69 23.70 -14.21
CA ILE A 265 -1.55 23.58 -12.75
C ILE A 265 -0.95 22.22 -12.38
N ARG A 266 -1.40 21.15 -13.03
CA ARG A 266 -0.92 19.80 -12.69
C ARG A 266 0.57 19.64 -12.96
N SER A 267 1.09 20.11 -14.10
CA SER A 267 2.54 20.08 -14.39
C SER A 267 3.35 20.91 -13.39
N GLN A 268 2.78 22.00 -12.87
CA GLN A 268 3.42 22.82 -11.86
C GLN A 268 3.63 22.07 -10.53
N ILE A 269 2.67 21.23 -10.11
CA ILE A 269 2.70 20.56 -8.80
C ILE A 269 3.07 19.06 -8.87
N MET A 270 2.86 18.42 -10.02
CA MET A 270 3.09 16.99 -10.30
C MET A 270 3.81 16.81 -11.63
N PRO A 271 5.16 16.70 -11.65
CA PRO A 271 5.95 16.57 -12.89
C PRO A 271 5.55 15.38 -13.77
N ILE A 272 4.97 14.33 -13.19
CA ILE A 272 4.46 13.17 -13.95
C ILE A 272 3.43 13.56 -15.02
N ASN A 273 2.76 14.71 -14.89
CA ASN A 273 1.79 15.21 -15.86
C ASN A 273 2.41 15.51 -17.23
N ASP A 274 3.72 15.83 -17.28
CA ASP A 274 4.41 16.07 -18.54
C ASP A 274 4.56 14.78 -19.34
N LYS A 275 4.53 13.63 -18.66
CA LYS A 275 4.57 12.30 -19.28
C LYS A 275 3.18 11.72 -19.54
N PHE A 276 2.25 11.90 -18.61
CA PHE A 276 0.87 11.40 -18.69
C PHE A 276 -0.09 12.52 -18.34
N ARG A 277 -0.71 13.12 -19.37
CA ARG A 277 -1.63 14.24 -19.22
C ARG A 277 -2.98 13.83 -18.63
N ILE A 278 -3.72 14.79 -18.12
CA ILE A 278 -5.05 14.57 -17.52
C ILE A 278 -5.97 13.82 -18.48
N GLU A 279 -5.93 14.13 -19.78
CA GLU A 279 -6.76 13.48 -20.79
C GLU A 279 -6.51 11.96 -20.89
N GLU A 280 -5.27 11.54 -20.76
CA GLU A 280 -4.91 10.11 -20.79
C GLU A 280 -5.38 9.40 -19.53
N ILE A 281 -5.24 10.05 -18.37
CA ILE A 281 -5.75 9.55 -17.09
C ILE A 281 -7.27 9.39 -17.16
N MET A 282 -7.99 10.41 -17.65
CA MET A 282 -9.46 10.38 -17.76
C MET A 282 -9.93 9.27 -18.72
N LYS A 283 -9.22 9.04 -19.83
CA LYS A 283 -9.52 7.94 -20.76
C LYS A 283 -9.31 6.57 -20.08
N ALA A 284 -8.21 6.38 -19.35
CA ALA A 284 -7.97 5.16 -18.60
C ALA A 284 -9.03 4.93 -17.50
N CYS A 285 -9.44 5.98 -16.82
CA CYS A 285 -10.54 5.97 -15.86
C CYS A 285 -11.88 5.58 -16.48
N ALA A 286 -12.19 6.10 -17.66
CA ALA A 286 -13.42 5.77 -18.40
C ALA A 286 -13.41 4.31 -18.85
N GLU A 287 -12.29 3.79 -19.33
CA GLU A 287 -12.14 2.38 -19.69
C GLU A 287 -12.28 1.47 -18.46
N TYR A 288 -11.68 1.84 -17.32
CA TYR A 288 -11.86 1.11 -16.05
C TYR A 288 -13.33 1.01 -15.63
N GLN A 289 -14.14 2.05 -15.87
CA GLN A 289 -15.58 2.06 -15.51
C GLN A 289 -16.49 1.40 -16.52
N LYS A 290 -15.98 1.05 -17.70
CA LYS A 290 -16.78 0.48 -18.79
C LYS A 290 -17.46 -0.82 -18.38
N GLY A 291 -18.75 -0.89 -18.57
CA GLY A 291 -19.57 -2.08 -18.22
C GLY A 291 -19.88 -2.24 -16.73
N GLU A 292 -19.34 -1.40 -15.84
CA GLU A 292 -19.48 -1.55 -14.38
C GLU A 292 -20.16 -0.33 -13.74
N HIS A 293 -21.49 -0.36 -13.68
CA HIS A 293 -22.28 0.77 -13.17
C HIS A 293 -22.08 1.08 -11.67
N SER A 294 -21.54 0.16 -10.88
CA SER A 294 -21.31 0.35 -9.44
C SER A 294 -19.91 0.90 -9.10
N ARG A 295 -19.00 0.97 -10.06
CA ARG A 295 -17.64 1.45 -9.84
C ARG A 295 -17.55 2.96 -9.79
N TYR A 296 -17.00 3.48 -8.71
CA TYR A 296 -16.64 4.90 -8.56
C TYR A 296 -15.12 5.00 -8.49
N ILE A 297 -14.59 6.11 -9.00
CA ILE A 297 -13.19 6.48 -8.86
C ILE A 297 -13.12 7.56 -7.79
N THR A 298 -12.15 7.44 -6.89
CA THR A 298 -11.86 8.54 -5.97
C THR A 298 -10.74 9.40 -6.56
N PHE A 299 -11.01 10.67 -6.81
CA PHE A 299 -9.97 11.64 -7.14
C PHE A 299 -9.50 12.33 -5.87
N GLU A 300 -8.23 12.13 -5.54
CA GLU A 300 -7.56 12.86 -4.48
C GLU A 300 -7.24 14.27 -4.97
N TYR A 301 -7.66 15.27 -4.20
CA TYR A 301 -7.49 16.68 -4.57
C TYR A 301 -6.99 17.49 -3.38
N LEU A 302 -5.68 17.74 -3.36
CA LEU A 302 -5.03 18.57 -2.37
C LEU A 302 -5.33 20.04 -2.66
N LEU A 303 -5.85 20.77 -1.68
CA LEU A 303 -6.14 22.20 -1.78
C LEU A 303 -4.88 23.01 -1.47
N LEU A 304 -4.36 23.70 -2.46
CA LEU A 304 -3.22 24.62 -2.37
C LEU A 304 -3.76 26.05 -2.57
N LYS A 305 -3.62 26.86 -1.52
CA LYS A 305 -4.18 28.22 -1.49
C LYS A 305 -3.66 29.08 -2.65
N GLY A 306 -4.56 29.65 -3.42
CA GLY A 306 -4.25 30.53 -4.56
C GLY A 306 -3.70 29.81 -5.80
N ILE A 307 -3.63 28.47 -5.80
CA ILE A 307 -3.10 27.68 -6.91
C ILE A 307 -4.21 26.88 -7.59
N ASN A 308 -4.97 26.08 -6.82
CA ASN A 308 -5.96 25.15 -7.35
C ASN A 308 -7.30 25.16 -6.59
N ASP A 309 -7.55 26.14 -5.73
CA ASP A 309 -8.65 26.20 -4.76
C ASP A 309 -9.79 27.16 -5.13
N SER A 310 -9.79 27.72 -6.35
CA SER A 310 -10.84 28.65 -6.78
C SER A 310 -12.14 27.94 -7.18
N LEU A 311 -13.26 28.68 -7.16
CA LEU A 311 -14.53 28.18 -7.67
C LEU A 311 -14.49 27.85 -9.18
N ASP A 312 -13.67 28.55 -9.95
CA ASP A 312 -13.52 28.26 -11.37
C ASP A 312 -12.78 26.94 -11.60
N HIS A 313 -11.77 26.63 -10.77
CA HIS A 313 -11.14 25.31 -10.77
C HIS A 313 -12.15 24.19 -10.46
N ALA A 314 -13.08 24.42 -9.53
CA ALA A 314 -14.14 23.46 -9.25
C ALA A 314 -15.07 23.24 -10.47
N LYS A 315 -15.41 24.33 -11.22
CA LYS A 315 -16.19 24.22 -12.45
C LYS A 315 -15.44 23.46 -13.54
N GLU A 316 -14.12 23.68 -13.68
CA GLU A 316 -13.29 22.92 -14.62
C GLU A 316 -13.31 21.42 -14.29
N LEU A 317 -13.19 21.02 -13.02
CA LEU A 317 -13.28 19.62 -12.58
C LEU A 317 -14.63 19.00 -12.95
N ILE A 318 -15.74 19.72 -12.71
CA ILE A 318 -17.08 19.25 -13.08
C ILE A 318 -17.19 19.03 -14.60
N ASN A 319 -16.67 19.97 -15.40
CA ASN A 319 -16.66 19.88 -16.85
C ASN A 319 -15.79 18.71 -17.34
N LEU A 320 -14.66 18.47 -16.67
CA LEU A 320 -13.78 17.34 -16.96
C LEU A 320 -14.52 16.00 -16.75
N LEU A 321 -15.20 15.83 -15.60
CA LEU A 321 -15.99 14.62 -15.33
C LEU A 321 -17.12 14.42 -16.34
N LYS A 322 -17.85 15.50 -16.69
CA LYS A 322 -18.93 15.46 -17.70
C LYS A 322 -18.40 15.04 -19.06
N LYS A 323 -17.28 15.64 -19.51
CA LYS A 323 -16.63 15.33 -20.80
C LYS A 323 -16.32 13.84 -20.97
N TYR A 324 -15.82 13.21 -19.92
CA TYR A 324 -15.45 11.78 -19.94
C TYR A 324 -16.54 10.85 -19.36
N ARG A 325 -17.69 11.39 -18.96
CA ARG A 325 -18.83 10.67 -18.37
C ARG A 325 -18.44 9.82 -17.17
N LEU A 326 -17.53 10.33 -16.33
CA LEU A 326 -17.01 9.61 -15.17
C LEU A 326 -17.94 9.73 -13.96
N ARG A 327 -18.10 8.64 -13.25
CA ARG A 327 -18.66 8.62 -11.90
C ARG A 327 -17.54 8.64 -10.90
N ALA A 328 -17.42 9.72 -10.19
CA ALA A 328 -16.29 9.94 -9.30
C ALA A 328 -16.73 10.66 -8.02
N LEU A 329 -15.84 10.52 -7.03
CA LEU A 329 -15.86 11.27 -5.79
C LEU A 329 -14.57 12.07 -5.74
N PHE A 330 -14.65 13.28 -5.21
CA PHE A 330 -13.46 14.05 -4.85
C PHE A 330 -13.22 13.94 -3.36
N ASN A 331 -12.03 13.52 -2.99
CA ASN A 331 -11.53 13.64 -1.64
C ASN A 331 -10.71 14.93 -1.53
N LEU A 332 -11.32 15.97 -0.94
CA LEU A 332 -10.67 17.27 -0.76
C LEU A 332 -9.76 17.21 0.47
N ILE A 333 -8.48 17.52 0.29
CA ILE A 333 -7.45 17.36 1.30
C ILE A 333 -6.86 18.74 1.59
N PRO A 334 -7.01 19.28 2.80
CA PRO A 334 -6.27 20.47 3.22
C PRO A 334 -4.77 20.21 3.13
N PHE A 335 -4.02 21.19 2.60
CA PHE A 335 -2.57 21.07 2.58
C PHE A 335 -2.01 21.17 4.00
N ASN A 336 -1.12 20.25 4.33
CA ASN A 336 -0.36 20.29 5.58
C ASN A 336 1.11 20.56 5.23
N PRO A 337 1.62 21.75 5.49
CA PRO A 337 2.98 22.12 5.12
C PRO A 337 4.01 21.32 5.93
N TRP A 338 5.14 21.04 5.31
CA TRP A 338 6.29 20.39 5.91
C TRP A 338 7.54 21.26 5.72
N PRO A 339 8.57 21.15 6.59
CA PRO A 339 9.78 21.97 6.49
C PRO A 339 10.47 21.81 5.13
N GLY A 340 10.64 22.93 4.40
CA GLY A 340 11.24 22.94 3.07
C GLY A 340 10.27 22.78 1.90
N CYS A 341 8.94 22.63 2.14
CA CYS A 341 7.96 22.67 1.05
C CYS A 341 7.85 24.10 0.49
N GLY A 342 7.64 24.23 -0.82
CA GLY A 342 7.53 25.53 -1.51
C GLY A 342 6.10 26.09 -1.57
N PHE A 343 5.14 25.61 -0.74
CA PHE A 343 3.73 25.97 -0.75
C PHE A 343 3.26 26.50 0.61
#